data_f9ff16f15986c73f288096b913d077ed
#
_entry.id   f9ff16f15986c73f288096b913d077ed
#
_cell.length_a   1.000
_cell.length_b   1.000
_cell.length_c   1.000
_cell.angle_alpha   90.00
_cell.angle_beta   90.00
_cell.angle_gamma   90.00
#
_symmetry.space_group_name_H-M   'P 1'
#
loop_
_entity.id
_entity.type
_entity.pdbx_description
1 polymer ?
#
loop_
_entity_poly.entity_id
_entity_poly.type
_entity_poly.pdbx_seq_one_letter_code
_entity_poly.pdbx_strand_id
1 'polypeptide(L)'
;MLACIVLLCASALLPASEAQESKLVEICQGPVIGHKAQDENVFVFNSIPYATVPTGAQRFQAPLAPPTWEEPYDAIDKGIICPQFSVPAGKTAQEDCLVASVYVPNTNATNLPVMVIIHGGQFLVGYGDVTTPKQLVDSQKLIAATCNYRLGILGFLCMGTEDIPGNAGMKDQVACLQWVKHNIASFGGNPDDVTIVGCSAGGSSVDLLMLSKLTRGLFKKVIGMSSANVGVTSVQLDPVEYARIQARRFNYDAANLYDLEQFYKNASYELLISDPPLCLKNSSVVFTPCVERNMGQKMFLEDSPFNILKSGDYVKYPVLYGFTERDGLFRINYFDTWKNDMNKNFSEFLPADLTFKDPIIKELVAEIVKKFYFGNQVIGNDNVLQYVDYFTDVIFAYPMLRSLTLQVNAGNHKMYLHEYSFVDNDSALIPYANIRGAAHCAQGFAAVDQNYSNLSYQYKNMKSIIREEWINFAITGNPTPEGCTAIPQWPPANAYRSPCMVFGQTVELKPTVMPLRATLWDLIYALFYRNPIPPTPGF
;
A
#
# COMPACT_ATOMS: atom_id res chain seq x y z
N MET A 1 -63.89 -35.73 43.18
CA MET A 1 -63.30 -34.44 42.79
C MET A 1 -62.05 -34.73 41.94
N LEU A 2 -62.19 -34.75 40.62
CA LEU A 2 -61.08 -34.88 39.68
C LEU A 2 -60.62 -33.45 39.31
N ALA A 3 -59.36 -33.15 39.59
CA ALA A 3 -58.72 -31.91 39.15
C ALA A 3 -58.03 -32.20 37.80
N CYS A 4 -58.56 -31.60 36.70
CA CYS A 4 -57.88 -31.58 35.40
C CYS A 4 -56.78 -30.55 35.41
N ILE A 5 -55.52 -31.00 35.28
CA ILE A 5 -54.38 -30.13 35.04
C ILE A 5 -54.28 -29.94 33.52
N VAL A 6 -54.56 -28.74 33.05
CA VAL A 6 -54.31 -28.31 31.66
C VAL A 6 -52.86 -27.86 31.54
N LEU A 7 -52.02 -28.68 30.89
CA LEU A 7 -50.68 -28.25 30.45
C LEU A 7 -50.82 -27.37 29.21
N LEU A 8 -50.58 -26.07 29.37
CA LEU A 8 -50.33 -25.14 28.27
C LEU A 8 -48.91 -25.32 27.75
N CYS A 9 -48.73 -26.05 26.65
CA CYS A 9 -47.47 -26.01 25.90
C CYS A 9 -47.34 -24.64 25.20
N ALA A 10 -46.61 -23.73 25.79
CA ALA A 10 -46.12 -22.54 25.10
C ALA A 10 -44.98 -22.96 24.17
N SER A 11 -45.30 -23.18 22.88
CA SER A 11 -44.30 -23.29 21.83
C SER A 11 -43.66 -21.91 21.64
N ALA A 12 -42.47 -21.71 22.21
CA ALA A 12 -41.65 -20.58 21.88
C ALA A 12 -41.26 -20.72 20.39
N LEU A 13 -41.91 -19.96 19.53
CA LEU A 13 -41.43 -19.69 18.18
C LEU A 13 -40.11 -18.93 18.33
N LEU A 14 -38.97 -19.64 18.25
CA LEU A 14 -37.72 -19.02 17.96
C LEU A 14 -37.87 -18.31 16.61
N PRO A 15 -37.52 -17.02 16.49
CA PRO A 15 -37.52 -16.37 15.19
C PRO A 15 -36.60 -17.18 14.27
N ALA A 16 -37.15 -17.67 13.17
CA ALA A 16 -36.35 -18.25 12.10
C ALA A 16 -35.32 -17.16 11.72
N SER A 17 -34.04 -17.44 11.86
CA SER A 17 -33.02 -16.56 11.32
C SER A 17 -33.28 -16.47 9.83
N GLU A 18 -33.64 -15.30 9.31
CA GLU A 18 -33.71 -15.08 7.88
C GLU A 18 -32.41 -15.57 7.26
N ALA A 19 -32.47 -16.51 6.33
CA ALA A 19 -31.29 -16.99 5.64
C ALA A 19 -30.64 -15.80 4.94
N GLN A 20 -29.36 -15.60 5.17
CA GLN A 20 -28.60 -14.51 4.55
C GLN A 20 -28.73 -14.61 3.03
N GLU A 21 -29.12 -13.51 2.37
CA GLU A 21 -29.24 -13.45 0.92
C GLU A 21 -27.88 -13.76 0.28
N SER A 22 -27.84 -14.68 -0.70
CA SER A 22 -26.62 -15.13 -1.37
C SER A 22 -26.73 -14.96 -2.89
N LYS A 23 -25.59 -14.90 -3.56
CA LYS A 23 -25.46 -14.75 -5.01
C LYS A 23 -24.44 -15.74 -5.55
N LEU A 24 -24.87 -16.58 -6.50
CA LEU A 24 -23.99 -17.49 -7.24
C LEU A 24 -23.41 -16.78 -8.47
N VAL A 25 -22.11 -16.94 -8.69
CA VAL A 25 -21.39 -16.39 -9.85
C VAL A 25 -20.47 -17.47 -10.42
N GLU A 26 -20.49 -17.65 -11.74
CA GLU A 26 -19.59 -18.56 -12.47
C GLU A 26 -18.31 -17.80 -12.84
N ILE A 27 -17.16 -18.30 -12.39
CA ILE A 27 -15.82 -17.79 -12.74
C ILE A 27 -15.00 -18.86 -13.45
N CYS A 28 -13.82 -18.48 -13.97
CA CYS A 28 -12.96 -19.44 -14.72
C CYS A 28 -12.54 -20.66 -13.89
N GLN A 29 -12.51 -20.56 -12.55
CA GLN A 29 -12.11 -21.65 -11.66
C GLN A 29 -13.29 -22.56 -11.24
N GLY A 30 -14.51 -22.11 -11.39
CA GLY A 30 -15.73 -22.81 -10.97
C GLY A 30 -16.74 -21.84 -10.32
N PRO A 31 -17.89 -22.33 -9.88
CA PRO A 31 -18.92 -21.50 -9.24
C PRO A 31 -18.50 -20.99 -7.86
N VAL A 32 -18.85 -19.73 -7.54
CA VAL A 32 -18.62 -19.12 -6.23
C VAL A 32 -19.92 -18.53 -5.66
N ILE A 33 -20.14 -18.69 -4.36
CA ILE A 33 -21.31 -18.14 -3.64
C ILE A 33 -20.82 -16.99 -2.76
N GLY A 34 -21.33 -15.79 -3.02
CA GLY A 34 -21.14 -14.63 -2.15
C GLY A 34 -22.39 -14.33 -1.32
N HIS A 35 -22.21 -13.54 -0.27
CA HIS A 35 -23.24 -13.24 0.70
C HIS A 35 -23.47 -11.73 0.81
N LYS A 36 -24.73 -11.34 0.98
CA LYS A 36 -25.09 -9.93 1.14
C LYS A 36 -24.58 -9.39 2.47
N ALA A 37 -23.96 -8.22 2.46
CA ALA A 37 -23.59 -7.49 3.66
C ALA A 37 -24.85 -7.13 4.48
N GLN A 38 -24.68 -7.01 5.82
CA GLN A 38 -25.82 -6.72 6.70
C GLN A 38 -26.29 -5.28 6.59
N ASP A 39 -25.35 -4.33 6.49
CA ASP A 39 -25.63 -2.90 6.60
C ASP A 39 -25.56 -2.15 5.26
N GLU A 40 -25.05 -2.80 4.18
CA GLU A 40 -24.89 -2.21 2.86
C GLU A 40 -25.57 -3.06 1.77
N ASN A 41 -25.99 -2.41 0.69
CA ASN A 41 -26.58 -3.09 -0.47
C ASN A 41 -25.50 -3.67 -1.40
N VAL A 42 -24.64 -4.52 -0.84
CA VAL A 42 -23.45 -5.10 -1.46
C VAL A 42 -23.39 -6.60 -1.21
N PHE A 43 -23.07 -7.38 -2.24
CA PHE A 43 -22.66 -8.78 -2.11
C PHE A 43 -21.15 -8.85 -1.93
N VAL A 44 -20.69 -9.67 -0.99
CA VAL A 44 -19.28 -9.86 -0.67
C VAL A 44 -18.90 -11.31 -0.96
N PHE A 45 -17.82 -11.49 -1.72
CA PHE A 45 -17.21 -12.77 -2.05
C PHE A 45 -15.79 -12.75 -1.47
N ASN A 46 -15.59 -13.41 -0.33
CA ASN A 46 -14.32 -13.39 0.39
C ASN A 46 -13.47 -14.63 0.11
N SER A 47 -12.16 -14.50 0.35
CA SER A 47 -11.21 -15.63 0.39
C SER A 47 -11.21 -16.52 -0.87
N ILE A 48 -11.42 -15.96 -2.07
CA ILE A 48 -11.36 -16.71 -3.33
C ILE A 48 -9.89 -16.92 -3.70
N PRO A 49 -9.38 -18.15 -3.87
CA PRO A 49 -8.01 -18.39 -4.32
C PRO A 49 -7.79 -17.82 -5.72
N TYR A 50 -6.87 -16.86 -5.88
CA TYR A 50 -6.54 -16.26 -7.18
C TYR A 50 -5.24 -16.79 -7.78
N ALA A 51 -4.43 -17.47 -6.98
CA ALA A 51 -3.18 -18.11 -7.37
C ALA A 51 -2.80 -19.18 -6.33
N THR A 52 -1.84 -20.04 -6.66
CA THR A 52 -1.26 -21.02 -5.73
C THR A 52 0.15 -20.59 -5.34
N VAL A 53 0.48 -20.65 -4.05
CA VAL A 53 1.81 -20.33 -3.53
C VAL A 53 2.76 -21.51 -3.77
N PRO A 54 3.93 -21.31 -4.41
CA PRO A 54 4.99 -22.29 -4.37
C PRO A 54 5.48 -22.48 -2.93
N THR A 55 5.75 -23.71 -2.52
CA THR A 55 6.18 -24.06 -1.15
C THR A 55 7.55 -24.73 -1.11
N GLY A 56 8.10 -24.92 0.08
CA GLY A 56 9.40 -25.56 0.27
C GLY A 56 10.53 -24.77 -0.40
N ALA A 57 11.40 -25.47 -1.13
CA ALA A 57 12.55 -24.85 -1.81
C ALA A 57 12.17 -23.82 -2.91
N GLN A 58 10.93 -23.88 -3.41
CA GLN A 58 10.44 -22.98 -4.45
C GLN A 58 9.63 -21.79 -3.91
N ARG A 59 9.50 -21.64 -2.60
CA ARG A 59 8.63 -20.62 -1.95
C ARG A 59 8.92 -19.17 -2.34
N PHE A 60 10.10 -18.88 -2.88
CA PHE A 60 10.50 -17.52 -3.31
C PHE A 60 10.25 -17.24 -4.79
N GLN A 61 9.67 -18.22 -5.51
CA GLN A 61 9.33 -18.11 -6.92
C GLN A 61 8.02 -17.35 -7.15
N ALA A 62 7.75 -16.98 -8.40
CA ALA A 62 6.47 -16.43 -8.82
C ALA A 62 5.31 -17.39 -8.48
N PRO A 63 4.08 -16.88 -8.24
CA PRO A 63 2.93 -17.72 -7.96
C PRO A 63 2.57 -18.61 -9.15
N LEU A 64 1.94 -19.75 -8.85
CA LEU A 64 1.41 -20.70 -9.81
C LEU A 64 -0.04 -20.38 -10.15
N ALA A 65 -0.60 -21.07 -11.16
CA ALA A 65 -2.00 -20.94 -11.53
C ALA A 65 -2.94 -21.23 -10.34
N PRO A 66 -4.12 -20.59 -10.29
CA PRO A 66 -5.10 -20.86 -9.24
C PRO A 66 -5.67 -22.28 -9.35
N PRO A 67 -6.18 -22.83 -8.23
CA PRO A 67 -6.93 -24.09 -8.26
C PRO A 67 -8.27 -23.93 -8.99
N THR A 68 -8.85 -25.05 -9.40
CA THR A 68 -10.20 -25.15 -9.98
C THR A 68 -11.07 -26.06 -9.13
N TRP A 69 -12.39 -25.88 -9.20
CA TRP A 69 -13.37 -26.68 -8.47
C TRP A 69 -14.66 -26.84 -9.29
N GLU A 70 -15.41 -27.91 -9.01
CA GLU A 70 -16.68 -28.22 -9.68
C GLU A 70 -17.89 -27.82 -8.81
N GLU A 71 -17.78 -28.05 -7.49
CA GLU A 71 -18.84 -27.69 -6.53
C GLU A 71 -18.76 -26.20 -6.15
N PRO A 72 -19.90 -25.55 -5.83
CA PRO A 72 -19.92 -24.14 -5.45
C PRO A 72 -19.01 -23.85 -4.25
N TYR A 73 -18.01 -22.98 -4.45
CA TYR A 73 -17.12 -22.51 -3.41
C TYR A 73 -17.83 -21.43 -2.57
N ASP A 74 -18.02 -21.70 -1.28
CA ASP A 74 -18.60 -20.72 -0.35
C ASP A 74 -17.54 -19.66 0.00
N ALA A 75 -17.74 -18.46 -0.56
CA ALA A 75 -16.80 -17.34 -0.49
C ALA A 75 -17.05 -16.47 0.75
N ILE A 76 -16.88 -17.07 1.93
CA ILE A 76 -16.93 -16.40 3.24
C ILE A 76 -15.53 -15.95 3.70
N ASP A 77 -15.46 -15.05 4.69
CA ASP A 77 -14.19 -14.69 5.33
C ASP A 77 -13.64 -15.88 6.14
N LYS A 78 -12.61 -16.51 5.63
CA LYS A 78 -11.90 -17.63 6.27
C LYS A 78 -10.78 -17.16 7.19
N GLY A 79 -10.58 -15.86 7.33
CA GLY A 79 -9.54 -15.28 8.16
C GLY A 79 -8.11 -15.54 7.67
N ILE A 80 -7.93 -15.95 6.41
CA ILE A 80 -6.62 -16.33 5.84
C ILE A 80 -5.77 -15.08 5.60
N ILE A 81 -4.54 -15.09 6.14
CA ILE A 81 -3.52 -14.08 5.86
C ILE A 81 -2.18 -14.72 5.52
N CYS A 82 -1.32 -13.99 4.80
CA CYS A 82 0.03 -14.46 4.54
C CYS A 82 0.90 -14.42 5.81
N PRO A 83 1.89 -15.32 5.93
CA PRO A 83 2.76 -15.38 7.11
C PRO A 83 3.44 -14.04 7.37
N GLN A 84 3.37 -13.56 8.61
CA GLN A 84 3.89 -12.29 9.07
C GLN A 84 4.18 -12.34 10.58
N PHE A 85 5.08 -11.50 11.06
CA PHE A 85 5.51 -11.51 12.47
C PHE A 85 4.42 -11.09 13.47
N SER A 86 3.35 -10.46 13.02
CA SER A 86 2.21 -10.05 13.86
C SER A 86 0.92 -10.53 13.24
N VAL A 87 0.24 -11.47 13.90
CA VAL A 87 -1.03 -12.04 13.44
C VAL A 87 -2.17 -11.43 14.24
N PRO A 88 -3.11 -10.71 13.60
CA PRO A 88 -4.27 -10.15 14.29
C PRO A 88 -5.19 -11.25 14.86
N ALA A 89 -5.92 -10.92 15.94
CA ALA A 89 -6.91 -11.83 16.50
C ALA A 89 -7.97 -12.23 15.47
N GLY A 90 -8.33 -13.50 15.42
CA GLY A 90 -9.30 -14.06 14.49
C GLY A 90 -8.77 -14.30 13.06
N LYS A 91 -7.48 -14.10 12.82
CA LYS A 91 -6.82 -14.43 11.55
C LYS A 91 -5.89 -15.64 11.70
N THR A 92 -5.70 -16.35 10.59
CA THR A 92 -4.82 -17.52 10.50
C THR A 92 -3.75 -17.25 9.45
N ALA A 93 -2.48 -17.23 9.88
CA ALA A 93 -1.34 -17.09 8.98
C ALA A 93 -0.95 -18.46 8.41
N GLN A 94 -0.89 -18.56 7.07
CA GLN A 94 -0.51 -19.79 6.36
C GLN A 94 0.14 -19.48 5.01
N GLU A 95 1.02 -20.36 4.51
CA GLU A 95 1.67 -20.14 3.20
C GLU A 95 0.66 -20.09 2.06
N ASP A 96 -0.37 -20.94 2.06
CA ASP A 96 -1.46 -20.88 1.08
C ASP A 96 -2.43 -19.73 1.37
N CYS A 97 -1.99 -18.51 1.05
CA CYS A 97 -2.63 -17.26 1.46
C CYS A 97 -3.07 -16.37 0.31
N LEU A 98 -2.87 -16.77 -0.95
CA LEU A 98 -3.15 -15.94 -2.11
C LEU A 98 -4.65 -15.93 -2.45
N VAL A 99 -5.40 -15.24 -1.63
CA VAL A 99 -6.86 -15.08 -1.77
C VAL A 99 -7.22 -13.63 -2.09
N ALA A 100 -8.31 -13.47 -2.85
CA ALA A 100 -8.92 -12.20 -3.17
C ALA A 100 -10.34 -12.13 -2.61
N SER A 101 -10.82 -10.90 -2.35
CA SER A 101 -12.22 -10.62 -2.04
C SER A 101 -12.80 -9.67 -3.09
N VAL A 102 -14.06 -9.88 -3.47
CA VAL A 102 -14.78 -9.04 -4.43
C VAL A 102 -16.04 -8.48 -3.78
N TYR A 103 -16.22 -7.18 -3.89
CA TYR A 103 -17.36 -6.43 -3.38
C TYR A 103 -18.19 -5.95 -4.56
N VAL A 104 -19.43 -6.45 -4.67
CA VAL A 104 -20.31 -6.27 -5.83
C VAL A 104 -21.57 -5.53 -5.41
N PRO A 105 -21.91 -4.39 -6.04
CA PRO A 105 -23.16 -3.69 -5.73
C PRO A 105 -24.37 -4.57 -6.08
N ASN A 106 -25.42 -4.47 -5.28
CA ASN A 106 -26.68 -5.17 -5.55
C ASN A 106 -27.49 -4.41 -6.61
N THR A 107 -27.07 -4.52 -7.85
CA THR A 107 -27.67 -3.86 -9.01
C THR A 107 -27.67 -4.80 -10.22
N ASN A 108 -28.50 -4.49 -11.21
CA ASN A 108 -28.49 -5.16 -12.53
C ASN A 108 -27.51 -4.47 -13.52
N ALA A 109 -26.81 -3.42 -13.09
CA ALA A 109 -25.82 -2.76 -13.94
C ALA A 109 -24.64 -3.70 -14.21
N THR A 110 -24.18 -3.68 -15.45
CA THR A 110 -23.01 -4.42 -15.92
C THR A 110 -21.97 -3.47 -16.47
N ASN A 111 -20.78 -3.99 -16.71
CA ASN A 111 -19.65 -3.20 -17.26
C ASN A 111 -19.24 -2.03 -16.35
N LEU A 112 -19.38 -2.23 -15.01
CA LEU A 112 -19.01 -1.23 -14.01
C LEU A 112 -17.49 -1.08 -13.91
N PRO A 113 -16.97 0.15 -13.68
CA PRO A 113 -15.55 0.34 -13.37
C PRO A 113 -15.17 -0.48 -12.13
N VAL A 114 -13.90 -0.90 -12.09
CA VAL A 114 -13.37 -1.76 -11.04
C VAL A 114 -12.26 -1.05 -10.28
N MET A 115 -12.28 -1.12 -8.95
CA MET A 115 -11.14 -0.74 -8.11
C MET A 115 -10.46 -1.97 -7.53
N VAL A 116 -9.14 -2.10 -7.69
CA VAL A 116 -8.34 -3.11 -6.99
C VAL A 116 -7.51 -2.42 -5.93
N ILE A 117 -7.80 -2.70 -4.66
CA ILE A 117 -7.16 -2.06 -3.52
C ILE A 117 -6.03 -2.96 -3.01
N ILE A 118 -4.80 -2.46 -3.07
CA ILE A 118 -3.59 -3.13 -2.59
C ILE A 118 -3.27 -2.58 -1.19
N HIS A 119 -3.23 -3.46 -0.19
CA HIS A 119 -2.99 -3.05 1.19
C HIS A 119 -1.55 -2.58 1.43
N GLY A 120 -1.38 -1.70 2.42
CA GLY A 120 -0.08 -1.27 2.94
C GLY A 120 0.47 -2.21 4.02
N GLY A 121 1.36 -1.68 4.87
CA GLY A 121 2.00 -2.42 5.97
C GLY A 121 3.48 -2.67 5.76
N GLN A 122 4.19 -1.73 5.12
CA GLN A 122 5.65 -1.78 4.90
C GLN A 122 6.15 -2.99 4.10
N PHE A 123 5.30 -3.69 3.36
CA PHE A 123 5.57 -5.00 2.75
C PHE A 123 5.83 -6.12 3.78
N LEU A 124 5.60 -5.89 5.06
CA LEU A 124 5.95 -6.77 6.18
C LEU A 124 4.74 -7.36 6.90
N VAL A 125 3.64 -6.63 6.92
CA VAL A 125 2.36 -7.00 7.54
C VAL A 125 1.19 -6.52 6.70
N GLY A 126 0.00 -7.04 6.98
CA GLY A 126 -1.24 -6.63 6.32
C GLY A 126 -1.97 -7.81 5.65
N TYR A 127 -3.13 -7.51 5.11
CA TYR A 127 -3.99 -8.46 4.37
C TYR A 127 -5.05 -7.68 3.59
N GLY A 128 -5.65 -8.32 2.58
CA GLY A 128 -6.57 -7.67 1.65
C GLY A 128 -7.72 -6.94 2.33
N ASP A 129 -8.37 -7.58 3.29
CA ASP A 129 -9.55 -7.06 3.97
C ASP A 129 -9.24 -6.36 5.30
N VAL A 130 -8.01 -5.82 5.46
CA VAL A 130 -7.65 -4.97 6.63
C VAL A 130 -8.57 -3.75 6.72
N THR A 131 -9.04 -3.27 5.58
CA THR A 131 -10.11 -2.29 5.43
C THR A 131 -11.02 -2.73 4.28
N THR A 132 -12.32 -2.59 4.43
CA THR A 132 -13.29 -3.01 3.41
C THR A 132 -13.85 -1.81 2.65
N PRO A 133 -14.12 -1.93 1.34
CA PRO A 133 -14.68 -0.87 0.53
C PRO A 133 -16.21 -0.93 0.37
N LYS A 134 -16.94 -1.54 1.32
CA LYS A 134 -18.39 -1.78 1.18
C LYS A 134 -19.18 -0.49 0.96
N GLN A 135 -18.95 0.54 1.78
CA GLN A 135 -19.66 1.83 1.60
C GLN A 135 -19.28 2.56 0.29
N LEU A 136 -18.07 2.33 -0.23
CA LEU A 136 -17.67 2.85 -1.53
C LEU A 136 -18.47 2.15 -2.65
N VAL A 137 -18.62 0.83 -2.56
CA VAL A 137 -19.38 0.00 -3.49
C VAL A 137 -20.90 0.19 -3.35
N ASP A 138 -21.37 0.50 -2.13
CA ASP A 138 -22.77 0.85 -1.86
C ASP A 138 -23.27 2.07 -2.65
N SER A 139 -22.35 2.89 -3.18
CA SER A 139 -22.68 3.90 -4.20
C SER A 139 -23.33 3.35 -5.45
N GLN A 140 -23.31 2.05 -5.69
CA GLN A 140 -23.83 1.32 -6.86
C GLN A 140 -23.14 1.68 -8.20
N LYS A 141 -21.97 2.35 -8.16
CA LYS A 141 -21.30 2.89 -9.34
C LYS A 141 -20.04 2.12 -9.76
N LEU A 142 -19.53 1.24 -8.89
CA LEU A 142 -18.30 0.47 -9.15
C LEU A 142 -18.29 -0.85 -8.39
N ILE A 143 -17.38 -1.72 -8.80
CA ILE A 143 -16.99 -2.96 -8.09
C ILE A 143 -15.62 -2.74 -7.47
N ALA A 144 -15.37 -3.30 -6.29
CA ALA A 144 -14.06 -3.30 -5.70
C ALA A 144 -13.53 -4.72 -5.46
N ALA A 145 -12.21 -4.89 -5.53
CA ALA A 145 -11.52 -6.11 -5.14
C ALA A 145 -10.35 -5.78 -4.23
N THR A 146 -10.04 -6.69 -3.31
CA THR A 146 -8.85 -6.67 -2.46
C THR A 146 -8.10 -7.98 -2.61
N CYS A 147 -6.81 -8.04 -2.28
CA CYS A 147 -6.07 -9.30 -2.29
C CYS A 147 -4.95 -9.33 -1.25
N ASN A 148 -4.68 -10.54 -0.75
CA ASN A 148 -3.43 -10.82 -0.05
C ASN A 148 -2.27 -10.93 -1.03
N TYR A 149 -1.04 -10.67 -0.58
CA TYR A 149 0.21 -10.98 -1.28
C TYR A 149 1.26 -11.36 -0.25
N ARG A 150 2.26 -12.15 -0.64
CA ARG A 150 3.34 -12.58 0.26
C ARG A 150 4.13 -11.38 0.77
N LEU A 151 4.54 -11.47 2.03
CA LEU A 151 5.10 -10.38 2.83
C LEU A 151 6.51 -10.72 3.33
N GLY A 152 7.25 -9.68 3.74
CA GLY A 152 8.55 -9.81 4.39
C GLY A 152 9.53 -10.66 3.57
N ILE A 153 10.24 -11.54 4.24
CA ILE A 153 11.22 -12.44 3.62
C ILE A 153 10.56 -13.32 2.54
N LEU A 154 9.35 -13.85 2.80
CA LEU A 154 8.65 -14.75 1.87
C LEU A 154 8.21 -14.06 0.57
N GLY A 155 7.93 -12.75 0.62
CA GLY A 155 7.51 -11.96 -0.53
C GLY A 155 8.64 -11.19 -1.22
N PHE A 156 9.69 -10.82 -0.48
CA PHE A 156 10.64 -9.80 -0.95
C PHE A 156 12.12 -10.11 -0.71
N LEU A 157 12.47 -11.32 -0.30
CA LEU A 157 13.85 -11.77 -0.32
C LEU A 157 14.35 -11.71 -1.78
N CYS A 158 15.48 -11.04 -2.01
CA CYS A 158 16.03 -10.80 -3.34
C CYS A 158 17.54 -11.07 -3.32
N MET A 159 17.95 -12.18 -3.89
CA MET A 159 19.36 -12.60 -3.94
C MET A 159 19.96 -12.54 -5.34
N GLY A 160 19.11 -12.33 -6.36
CA GLY A 160 19.52 -12.32 -7.76
C GLY A 160 20.03 -13.68 -8.25
N THR A 161 19.51 -14.75 -7.66
CA THR A 161 19.75 -16.15 -8.08
C THR A 161 18.51 -16.71 -8.77
N GLU A 162 18.64 -17.84 -9.47
CA GLU A 162 17.50 -18.48 -10.15
C GLU A 162 16.42 -18.91 -9.15
N ASP A 163 16.80 -19.38 -7.96
CA ASP A 163 15.88 -19.85 -6.93
C ASP A 163 15.26 -18.71 -6.13
N ILE A 164 15.99 -17.59 -5.95
CA ILE A 164 15.53 -16.42 -5.19
C ILE A 164 15.71 -15.15 -6.04
N PRO A 165 14.92 -14.99 -7.12
CA PRO A 165 15.08 -13.89 -8.07
C PRO A 165 14.60 -12.54 -7.52
N GLY A 166 13.72 -12.56 -6.50
CA GLY A 166 13.09 -11.39 -5.90
C GLY A 166 11.67 -11.12 -6.37
N ASN A 167 11.01 -10.20 -5.67
CA ASN A 167 9.69 -9.66 -6.00
C ASN A 167 8.54 -10.69 -6.05
N ALA A 168 8.63 -11.80 -5.30
CA ALA A 168 7.55 -12.78 -5.27
C ALA A 168 6.20 -12.14 -4.89
N GLY A 169 6.17 -11.26 -3.87
CA GLY A 169 4.96 -10.54 -3.46
C GLY A 169 4.43 -9.56 -4.52
N MET A 170 5.31 -8.92 -5.32
CA MET A 170 4.85 -8.10 -6.46
C MET A 170 4.29 -8.98 -7.59
N LYS A 171 4.87 -10.16 -7.82
CA LYS A 171 4.36 -11.12 -8.81
C LYS A 171 3.02 -11.72 -8.36
N ASP A 172 2.76 -11.83 -7.05
CA ASP A 172 1.44 -12.17 -6.51
C ASP A 172 0.41 -11.08 -6.84
N GLN A 173 0.74 -9.80 -6.68
CA GLN A 173 -0.13 -8.69 -7.05
C GLN A 173 -0.41 -8.67 -8.57
N VAL A 174 0.59 -8.98 -9.41
CA VAL A 174 0.40 -9.16 -10.87
C VAL A 174 -0.59 -10.30 -11.14
N ALA A 175 -0.46 -11.44 -10.46
CA ALA A 175 -1.38 -12.57 -10.60
C ALA A 175 -2.81 -12.21 -10.16
N CYS A 176 -2.97 -11.43 -9.08
CA CYS A 176 -4.28 -10.91 -8.67
C CYS A 176 -4.90 -10.03 -9.76
N LEU A 177 -4.15 -9.11 -10.36
CA LEU A 177 -4.64 -8.27 -11.45
C LEU A 177 -5.00 -9.09 -12.71
N GLN A 178 -4.24 -10.15 -13.02
CA GLN A 178 -4.56 -11.08 -14.10
C GLN A 178 -5.85 -11.86 -13.77
N TRP A 179 -6.03 -12.29 -12.53
CA TRP A 179 -7.25 -12.95 -12.08
C TRP A 179 -8.47 -12.02 -12.22
N VAL A 180 -8.35 -10.76 -11.80
CA VAL A 180 -9.39 -9.73 -11.99
C VAL A 180 -9.70 -9.57 -13.48
N LYS A 181 -8.68 -9.47 -14.33
CA LYS A 181 -8.84 -9.36 -15.79
C LYS A 181 -9.66 -10.49 -16.39
N HIS A 182 -9.49 -11.73 -15.89
CA HIS A 182 -10.17 -12.90 -16.43
C HIS A 182 -11.59 -13.11 -15.84
N ASN A 183 -11.82 -12.67 -14.60
CA ASN A 183 -13.02 -13.07 -13.85
C ASN A 183 -14.00 -11.94 -13.54
N ILE A 184 -13.56 -10.68 -13.50
CA ILE A 184 -14.38 -9.59 -12.95
C ILE A 184 -15.65 -9.30 -13.78
N ALA A 185 -15.66 -9.68 -15.05
CA ALA A 185 -16.84 -9.57 -15.92
C ALA A 185 -18.00 -10.44 -15.42
N SER A 186 -17.72 -11.62 -14.85
CA SER A 186 -18.73 -12.51 -14.23
C SER A 186 -19.42 -11.85 -13.02
N PHE A 187 -18.74 -10.93 -12.35
CA PHE A 187 -19.30 -10.13 -11.26
C PHE A 187 -20.00 -8.85 -11.72
N GLY A 188 -20.03 -8.56 -13.03
CA GLY A 188 -20.58 -7.34 -13.63
C GLY A 188 -19.60 -6.20 -13.79
N GLY A 189 -18.30 -6.42 -13.56
CA GLY A 189 -17.24 -5.42 -13.73
C GLY A 189 -16.69 -5.36 -15.15
N ASN A 190 -16.06 -4.23 -15.48
CA ASN A 190 -15.34 -4.02 -16.73
C ASN A 190 -13.86 -4.38 -16.57
N PRO A 191 -13.38 -5.50 -17.16
CA PRO A 191 -11.97 -5.89 -17.08
C PRO A 191 -11.01 -4.94 -17.80
N ASP A 192 -11.56 -4.04 -18.65
CA ASP A 192 -10.78 -3.02 -19.37
C ASP A 192 -10.83 -1.64 -18.70
N ASP A 193 -11.55 -1.49 -17.59
CA ASP A 193 -11.64 -0.25 -16.82
C ASP A 193 -11.32 -0.46 -15.34
N VAL A 194 -10.08 -0.86 -15.07
CA VAL A 194 -9.56 -1.13 -13.74
C VAL A 194 -8.73 0.05 -13.24
N THR A 195 -9.00 0.50 -12.02
CA THR A 195 -8.20 1.46 -11.24
C THR A 195 -7.50 0.72 -10.11
N ILE A 196 -6.18 0.79 -10.02
CA ILE A 196 -5.44 0.25 -8.86
C ILE A 196 -5.25 1.34 -7.81
N VAL A 197 -5.43 0.97 -6.55
CA VAL A 197 -5.43 1.90 -5.41
C VAL A 197 -4.56 1.36 -4.29
N GLY A 198 -3.74 2.22 -3.66
CA GLY A 198 -2.96 1.81 -2.51
C GLY A 198 -2.42 2.95 -1.67
N CYS A 199 -2.20 2.69 -0.39
CA CYS A 199 -1.58 3.62 0.55
C CYS A 199 -0.33 3.01 1.18
N SER A 200 0.68 3.82 1.52
CA SER A 200 1.91 3.33 2.14
C SER A 200 2.64 2.33 1.23
N ALA A 201 3.00 1.14 1.71
CA ALA A 201 3.53 0.08 0.85
C ALA A 201 2.57 -0.31 -0.29
N GLY A 202 1.24 -0.18 -0.10
CA GLY A 202 0.26 -0.30 -1.19
C GLY A 202 0.38 0.82 -2.21
N GLY A 203 0.67 2.05 -1.78
CA GLY A 203 0.98 3.19 -2.66
C GLY A 203 2.26 2.96 -3.46
N SER A 204 3.34 2.47 -2.81
CA SER A 204 4.54 2.02 -3.51
C SER A 204 4.24 0.92 -4.52
N SER A 205 3.39 -0.05 -4.14
CA SER A 205 2.99 -1.17 -4.99
C SER A 205 2.32 -0.70 -6.27
N VAL A 206 1.25 0.11 -6.17
CA VAL A 206 0.52 0.57 -7.37
C VAL A 206 1.39 1.43 -8.27
N ASP A 207 2.29 2.19 -7.69
CA ASP A 207 3.22 3.04 -8.42
C ASP A 207 4.36 2.25 -9.10
N LEU A 208 4.81 1.13 -8.51
CA LEU A 208 5.74 0.18 -9.12
C LEU A 208 5.06 -0.71 -10.18
N LEU A 209 3.81 -1.15 -9.93
CA LEU A 209 3.01 -1.89 -10.92
C LEU A 209 2.86 -1.07 -12.22
N MET A 210 2.73 0.25 -12.13
CA MET A 210 2.65 1.13 -13.29
C MET A 210 3.92 1.06 -14.17
N LEU A 211 5.09 0.81 -13.58
CA LEU A 211 6.37 0.74 -14.27
C LEU A 211 6.67 -0.64 -14.87
N SER A 212 6.04 -1.69 -14.36
CA SER A 212 6.30 -3.06 -14.79
C SER A 212 5.72 -3.38 -16.16
N LYS A 213 6.50 -4.04 -17.00
CA LYS A 213 6.00 -4.56 -18.30
C LYS A 213 5.00 -5.70 -18.13
N LEU A 214 5.02 -6.40 -16.98
CA LEU A 214 4.10 -7.51 -16.69
C LEU A 214 2.64 -7.07 -16.52
N THR A 215 2.41 -5.79 -16.27
CA THR A 215 1.07 -5.25 -15.95
C THR A 215 0.43 -4.47 -17.09
N ARG A 216 1.11 -4.38 -18.25
CA ARG A 216 0.57 -3.64 -19.39
C ARG A 216 -0.80 -4.22 -19.82
N GLY A 217 -1.83 -3.36 -19.80
CA GLY A 217 -3.21 -3.73 -20.16
C GLY A 217 -4.05 -4.32 -19.03
N LEU A 218 -3.51 -4.43 -17.79
CA LEU A 218 -4.25 -4.95 -16.64
C LEU A 218 -5.04 -3.86 -15.88
N PHE A 219 -4.68 -2.59 -16.04
CA PHE A 219 -5.38 -1.44 -15.46
C PHE A 219 -5.25 -0.20 -16.34
N LYS A 220 -6.01 0.84 -16.01
CA LYS A 220 -6.08 2.10 -16.77
C LYS A 220 -5.80 3.34 -15.95
N LYS A 221 -5.91 3.28 -14.61
CA LYS A 221 -5.81 4.42 -13.69
C LYS A 221 -5.14 4.00 -12.39
N VAL A 222 -4.50 4.95 -11.69
CA VAL A 222 -3.74 4.70 -10.46
C VAL A 222 -4.10 5.74 -9.41
N ILE A 223 -4.41 5.29 -8.18
CA ILE A 223 -4.52 6.15 -6.99
C ILE A 223 -3.42 5.73 -6.02
N GLY A 224 -2.38 6.54 -5.88
CA GLY A 224 -1.25 6.30 -4.99
C GLY A 224 -1.23 7.27 -3.82
N MET A 225 -1.12 6.75 -2.60
CA MET A 225 -1.18 7.56 -1.39
C MET A 225 -0.01 7.30 -0.46
N SER A 226 0.54 8.38 0.10
CA SER A 226 1.56 8.35 1.17
C SER A 226 2.73 7.41 0.86
N SER A 227 3.15 7.33 -0.40
CA SER A 227 4.38 6.70 -0.90
C SER A 227 4.47 6.81 -2.42
N ALA A 228 5.67 6.62 -2.99
CA ALA A 228 5.89 6.61 -4.43
C ALA A 228 7.03 5.67 -4.83
N ASN A 229 7.09 5.30 -6.12
CA ASN A 229 8.07 4.36 -6.68
C ASN A 229 9.55 4.74 -6.46
N VAL A 230 9.86 6.04 -6.37
CA VAL A 230 11.23 6.56 -6.11
C VAL A 230 11.51 6.78 -4.62
N GLY A 231 10.64 6.31 -3.73
CA GLY A 231 10.82 6.44 -2.28
C GLY A 231 11.88 5.50 -1.73
N VAL A 232 12.62 5.95 -0.72
CA VAL A 232 13.64 5.17 0.00
C VAL A 232 13.08 3.88 0.63
N THR A 233 11.78 3.82 0.84
CA THR A 233 11.05 2.66 1.38
C THR A 233 10.49 1.73 0.30
N SER A 234 10.57 2.09 -0.98
CA SER A 234 9.84 1.41 -2.05
C SER A 234 10.66 0.36 -2.78
N VAL A 235 11.98 0.57 -2.90
CA VAL A 235 12.90 -0.38 -3.54
C VAL A 235 14.17 -0.49 -2.71
N GLN A 236 14.50 -1.70 -2.30
CA GLN A 236 15.69 -1.96 -1.48
C GLN A 236 16.99 -1.76 -2.29
N LEU A 237 18.02 -1.24 -1.61
CA LEU A 237 19.28 -0.87 -2.23
C LEU A 237 20.33 -2.00 -2.16
N ASP A 238 20.39 -2.69 -1.04
CA ASP A 238 21.40 -3.69 -0.73
C ASP A 238 20.76 -5.02 -0.27
N PRO A 239 19.96 -5.69 -1.14
CA PRO A 239 19.10 -6.80 -0.75
C PRO A 239 19.88 -8.01 -0.19
N VAL A 240 21.04 -8.34 -0.75
CA VAL A 240 21.86 -9.46 -0.28
C VAL A 240 22.46 -9.17 1.10
N GLU A 241 22.87 -7.93 1.36
CA GLU A 241 23.39 -7.55 2.67
C GLU A 241 22.28 -7.59 3.74
N TYR A 242 21.08 -7.14 3.43
CA TYR A 242 19.93 -7.28 4.34
C TYR A 242 19.59 -8.75 4.61
N ALA A 243 19.65 -9.60 3.58
CA ALA A 243 19.49 -11.05 3.75
C ALA A 243 20.54 -11.62 4.71
N ARG A 244 21.82 -11.22 4.57
CA ARG A 244 22.92 -11.66 5.44
C ARG A 244 22.72 -11.19 6.89
N ILE A 245 22.38 -9.92 7.10
CA ILE A 245 22.10 -9.36 8.42
C ILE A 245 20.96 -10.13 9.09
N GLN A 246 19.88 -10.42 8.37
CA GLN A 246 18.75 -11.15 8.92
C GLN A 246 19.09 -12.62 9.23
N ALA A 247 19.88 -13.30 8.39
CA ALA A 247 20.36 -14.66 8.68
C ALA A 247 21.18 -14.71 9.98
N ARG A 248 22.06 -13.72 10.22
CA ARG A 248 22.79 -13.62 11.48
C ARG A 248 21.89 -13.44 12.70
N ARG A 249 20.76 -12.74 12.56
CA ARG A 249 19.75 -12.63 13.63
C ARG A 249 19.07 -13.97 13.93
N PHE A 250 19.01 -14.86 12.95
CA PHE A 250 18.61 -16.26 13.13
C PHE A 250 19.78 -17.17 13.53
N ASN A 251 20.90 -16.59 14.01
CA ASN A 251 22.11 -17.29 14.40
C ASN A 251 22.78 -18.09 13.26
N TYR A 252 22.64 -17.63 12.02
CA TYR A 252 23.27 -18.23 10.86
C TYR A 252 24.23 -17.25 10.17
N ASP A 253 25.52 -17.56 10.18
CA ASP A 253 26.56 -16.76 9.50
C ASP A 253 27.02 -17.46 8.23
N ALA A 254 26.41 -17.08 7.11
CA ALA A 254 26.64 -17.69 5.81
C ALA A 254 28.06 -17.40 5.28
N ALA A 255 28.75 -18.43 4.83
CA ALA A 255 30.11 -18.32 4.29
C ALA A 255 30.16 -17.65 2.90
N ASN A 256 29.10 -17.78 2.11
CA ASN A 256 28.99 -17.24 0.76
C ASN A 256 27.52 -17.15 0.32
N LEU A 257 27.26 -16.63 -0.89
CA LEU A 257 25.91 -16.44 -1.43
C LEU A 257 25.14 -17.76 -1.58
N TYR A 258 25.80 -18.83 -2.01
CA TYR A 258 25.17 -20.14 -2.13
C TYR A 258 24.74 -20.70 -0.78
N ASP A 259 25.59 -20.59 0.23
CA ASP A 259 25.30 -21.02 1.60
C ASP A 259 24.12 -20.22 2.20
N LEU A 260 24.09 -18.90 1.98
CA LEU A 260 22.98 -18.04 2.36
C LEU A 260 21.67 -18.44 1.67
N GLU A 261 21.72 -18.76 0.38
CA GLU A 261 20.56 -19.24 -0.39
C GLU A 261 20.03 -20.55 0.17
N GLN A 262 20.93 -21.54 0.43
CA GLN A 262 20.54 -22.81 1.01
C GLN A 262 19.90 -22.66 2.39
N PHE A 263 20.40 -21.75 3.22
CA PHE A 263 19.78 -21.43 4.49
C PHE A 263 18.31 -21.02 4.32
N TYR A 264 18.03 -20.02 3.46
CA TYR A 264 16.66 -19.53 3.25
C TYR A 264 15.74 -20.57 2.60
N LYS A 265 16.23 -21.38 1.67
CA LYS A 265 15.45 -22.45 1.03
C LYS A 265 15.04 -23.56 2.00
N ASN A 266 15.87 -23.85 3.00
CA ASN A 266 15.65 -24.94 3.96
C ASN A 266 15.01 -24.47 5.29
N ALA A 267 15.02 -23.17 5.59
CA ALA A 267 14.40 -22.62 6.78
C ALA A 267 12.88 -22.81 6.76
N SER A 268 12.26 -23.10 7.92
CA SER A 268 10.80 -23.09 8.03
C SER A 268 10.25 -21.66 7.93
N TYR A 269 9.01 -21.50 7.46
CA TYR A 269 8.43 -20.15 7.37
C TYR A 269 8.22 -19.54 8.77
N GLU A 270 7.95 -20.36 9.79
CA GLU A 270 7.82 -19.93 11.19
C GLU A 270 9.12 -19.27 11.67
N LEU A 271 10.30 -19.84 11.32
CA LEU A 271 11.57 -19.21 11.63
C LEU A 271 11.70 -17.87 10.91
N LEU A 272 11.36 -17.82 9.61
CA LEU A 272 11.55 -16.62 8.79
C LEU A 272 10.66 -15.43 9.23
N ILE A 273 9.55 -15.70 9.91
CA ILE A 273 8.66 -14.65 10.47
C ILE A 273 8.84 -14.44 11.98
N SER A 274 9.71 -15.19 12.66
CA SER A 274 9.83 -15.17 14.14
C SER A 274 10.42 -13.87 14.68
N ASP A 275 11.11 -13.11 13.85
CA ASP A 275 11.83 -11.90 14.25
C ASP A 275 11.36 -10.71 13.40
N PRO A 276 10.86 -9.62 14.04
CA PRO A 276 10.42 -8.46 13.29
C PRO A 276 11.58 -7.80 12.54
N PRO A 277 11.35 -7.32 11.32
CA PRO A 277 12.37 -6.64 10.53
C PRO A 277 12.95 -5.40 11.22
N LEU A 278 14.19 -5.06 10.87
CA LEU A 278 14.90 -3.90 11.41
C LEU A 278 14.19 -2.59 11.03
N CYS A 279 13.96 -1.74 12.03
CA CYS A 279 13.61 -0.34 11.81
C CYS A 279 14.89 0.49 11.70
N LEU A 280 15.22 0.95 10.49
CA LEU A 280 16.45 1.64 10.21
C LEU A 280 16.27 3.17 10.30
N LYS A 281 17.25 3.86 10.91
CA LYS A 281 17.24 5.32 11.12
C LYS A 281 17.26 6.07 9.79
N ASN A 282 17.91 5.53 8.77
CA ASN A 282 18.03 6.08 7.43
C ASN A 282 16.76 5.90 6.56
N SER A 283 15.65 5.59 7.19
CA SER A 283 14.33 5.41 6.59
C SER A 283 14.18 4.26 5.59
N SER A 284 15.21 3.45 5.32
CA SER A 284 15.05 2.25 4.50
C SER A 284 14.20 1.19 5.22
N VAL A 285 13.53 0.38 4.44
CA VAL A 285 12.78 -0.81 4.89
C VAL A 285 13.44 -2.04 4.26
N VAL A 286 13.70 -3.04 5.07
CA VAL A 286 14.25 -4.32 4.60
C VAL A 286 13.13 -5.17 4.00
N PHE A 287 13.48 -6.02 3.03
CA PHE A 287 12.53 -6.90 2.33
C PHE A 287 11.36 -6.12 1.68
N THR A 288 11.73 -5.17 0.85
CA THR A 288 10.85 -4.46 -0.07
C THR A 288 11.14 -4.88 -1.51
N PRO A 289 10.38 -4.45 -2.53
CA PRO A 289 10.71 -4.70 -3.93
C PRO A 289 12.18 -4.40 -4.28
N CYS A 290 12.73 -5.10 -5.25
CA CYS A 290 14.10 -4.91 -5.72
C CYS A 290 14.16 -4.78 -7.25
N VAL A 291 15.25 -4.19 -7.77
CA VAL A 291 15.58 -4.33 -9.19
C VAL A 291 16.08 -5.76 -9.41
N GLU A 292 15.47 -6.48 -10.35
CA GLU A 292 15.80 -7.89 -10.58
C GLU A 292 17.01 -8.03 -11.51
N ARG A 293 17.83 -9.03 -11.21
CA ARG A 293 18.88 -9.47 -12.14
C ARG A 293 18.25 -10.27 -13.26
N ASN A 294 18.62 -9.98 -14.51
CA ASN A 294 18.17 -10.74 -15.66
C ASN A 294 18.90 -12.08 -15.75
N MET A 295 18.14 -13.17 -15.60
CA MET A 295 18.61 -14.56 -15.73
C MET A 295 17.72 -15.33 -16.72
N GLY A 296 16.94 -14.63 -17.54
CA GLY A 296 15.99 -15.22 -18.49
C GLY A 296 14.55 -15.36 -17.96
N GLN A 297 14.32 -15.09 -16.66
CA GLN A 297 12.98 -15.10 -16.07
C GLN A 297 12.18 -13.85 -16.45
N LYS A 298 10.85 -13.91 -16.27
CA LYS A 298 10.00 -12.72 -16.33
C LYS A 298 10.28 -11.83 -15.13
N MET A 299 10.88 -10.67 -15.37
CA MET A 299 11.20 -9.68 -14.33
C MET A 299 10.00 -8.77 -14.05
N PHE A 300 9.75 -8.50 -12.78
CA PHE A 300 8.79 -7.47 -12.37
C PHE A 300 9.37 -6.07 -12.55
N LEU A 301 10.59 -5.83 -12.11
CA LEU A 301 11.29 -4.54 -12.17
C LEU A 301 12.66 -4.72 -12.84
N GLU A 302 12.78 -4.26 -14.10
CA GLU A 302 13.96 -4.48 -14.93
C GLU A 302 15.09 -3.47 -14.67
N ASP A 303 14.76 -2.27 -14.16
CA ASP A 303 15.70 -1.19 -13.84
C ASP A 303 15.15 -0.37 -12.66
N SER A 304 15.94 0.56 -12.15
CA SER A 304 15.48 1.45 -11.10
C SER A 304 14.27 2.28 -11.56
N PRO A 305 13.31 2.56 -10.67
CA PRO A 305 12.17 3.41 -11.00
C PRO A 305 12.56 4.76 -11.59
N PHE A 306 13.63 5.37 -11.07
CA PHE A 306 14.16 6.62 -11.59
C PHE A 306 14.59 6.51 -13.06
N ASN A 307 15.30 5.45 -13.44
CA ASN A 307 15.74 5.24 -14.82
C ASN A 307 14.56 4.98 -15.75
N ILE A 308 13.58 4.16 -15.32
CA ILE A 308 12.37 3.87 -16.10
C ILE A 308 11.56 5.15 -16.32
N LEU A 309 11.35 5.97 -15.29
CA LEU A 309 10.64 7.24 -15.39
C LEU A 309 11.38 8.22 -16.32
N LYS A 310 12.70 8.33 -16.17
CA LYS A 310 13.54 9.21 -16.98
C LYS A 310 13.58 8.79 -18.45
N SER A 311 13.57 7.49 -18.74
CA SER A 311 13.54 6.97 -20.12
C SER A 311 12.18 7.21 -20.80
N GLY A 312 11.11 7.31 -20.02
CA GLY A 312 9.75 7.41 -20.50
C GLY A 312 9.17 6.09 -21.07
N ASP A 313 9.87 4.94 -20.95
CA ASP A 313 9.40 3.62 -21.45
C ASP A 313 8.45 2.94 -20.45
N TYR A 314 7.34 3.60 -20.18
CA TYR A 314 6.22 3.04 -19.40
C TYR A 314 4.90 3.65 -19.90
N VAL A 315 3.76 3.02 -19.53
CA VAL A 315 2.43 3.50 -19.92
C VAL A 315 2.06 4.72 -19.08
N LYS A 316 1.65 5.82 -19.70
CA LYS A 316 1.23 7.07 -19.03
C LYS A 316 -0.24 6.94 -18.63
N TYR A 317 -0.50 6.47 -17.41
CA TYR A 317 -1.84 6.39 -16.86
C TYR A 317 -2.27 7.72 -16.24
N PRO A 318 -3.57 8.03 -16.15
CA PRO A 318 -4.07 9.00 -15.18
C PRO A 318 -3.67 8.56 -13.76
N VAL A 319 -3.10 9.48 -12.98
CA VAL A 319 -2.62 9.23 -11.62
C VAL A 319 -3.19 10.27 -10.67
N LEU A 320 -3.74 9.80 -9.56
CA LEU A 320 -4.15 10.61 -8.43
C LEU A 320 -3.18 10.34 -7.27
N TYR A 321 -2.34 11.32 -6.95
CA TYR A 321 -1.38 11.25 -5.85
C TYR A 321 -1.85 12.05 -4.65
N GLY A 322 -1.66 11.51 -3.45
CA GLY A 322 -1.97 12.20 -2.21
C GLY A 322 -1.09 11.78 -1.04
N PHE A 323 -0.76 12.74 -0.18
CA PHE A 323 -0.06 12.52 1.08
C PHE A 323 -0.77 13.27 2.21
N THR A 324 -0.47 12.94 3.47
CA THR A 324 -1.02 13.67 4.61
C THR A 324 -0.03 14.72 5.12
N GLU A 325 -0.57 15.80 5.68
CA GLU A 325 0.24 16.87 6.26
C GLU A 325 1.24 16.37 7.31
N ARG A 326 0.88 15.32 8.06
CA ARG A 326 1.68 14.75 9.16
C ARG A 326 1.96 13.25 8.96
N ASP A 327 2.23 12.82 7.74
CA ASP A 327 2.58 11.42 7.44
C ASP A 327 3.74 10.90 8.33
N GLY A 328 4.66 11.78 8.73
CA GLY A 328 5.78 11.47 9.61
C GLY A 328 5.41 11.07 11.04
N LEU A 329 4.14 11.24 11.44
CA LEU A 329 3.60 10.64 12.68
C LEU A 329 3.78 9.12 12.70
N PHE A 330 3.96 8.50 11.56
CA PHE A 330 4.36 7.10 11.42
C PHE A 330 5.64 6.74 12.22
N ARG A 331 6.53 7.72 12.47
CA ARG A 331 7.77 7.56 13.24
C ARG A 331 7.71 8.13 14.66
N ILE A 332 6.54 8.59 15.12
CA ILE A 332 6.41 9.27 16.41
C ILE A 332 6.77 8.38 17.60
N ASN A 333 6.52 7.07 17.52
CA ASN A 333 6.84 6.11 18.58
C ASN A 333 8.36 5.97 18.84
N TYR A 334 9.21 6.41 17.91
CA TYR A 334 10.67 6.41 18.06
C TYR A 334 11.21 7.74 18.57
N PHE A 335 10.36 8.78 18.68
CA PHE A 335 10.82 10.15 18.98
C PHE A 335 11.67 10.24 20.25
N ASP A 336 11.23 9.62 21.34
CA ASP A 336 11.94 9.70 22.62
C ASP A 336 13.36 9.11 22.60
N THR A 337 13.58 8.10 21.77
CA THR A 337 14.91 7.53 21.55
C THR A 337 15.67 8.31 20.47
N TRP A 338 15.06 8.54 19.33
CA TRP A 338 15.71 9.09 18.16
C TRP A 338 16.06 10.57 18.28
N LYS A 339 15.33 11.38 19.06
CA LYS A 339 15.72 12.78 19.32
C LYS A 339 17.15 12.89 19.89
N ASN A 340 17.54 11.96 20.77
CA ASN A 340 18.88 11.91 21.35
C ASN A 340 19.93 11.45 20.31
N ASP A 341 19.59 10.44 19.52
CA ASP A 341 20.45 9.94 18.44
C ASP A 341 20.67 10.99 17.35
N MET A 342 19.61 11.71 16.93
CA MET A 342 19.68 12.81 15.96
C MET A 342 20.54 13.98 16.46
N ASN A 343 20.50 14.26 17.77
CA ASN A 343 21.38 15.27 18.36
C ASN A 343 22.85 14.84 18.36
N LYS A 344 23.10 13.55 18.56
CA LYS A 344 24.45 12.99 18.61
C LYS A 344 25.05 12.83 17.21
N ASN A 345 24.29 12.29 16.26
CA ASN A 345 24.73 12.04 14.89
C ASN A 345 23.56 12.07 13.91
N PHE A 346 23.28 13.25 13.35
CA PHE A 346 22.17 13.42 12.41
C PHE A 346 22.42 12.72 11.07
N SER A 347 23.67 12.48 10.70
CA SER A 347 24.00 11.85 9.41
C SER A 347 23.51 10.38 9.28
N GLU A 348 23.24 9.71 10.42
CA GLU A 348 22.60 8.38 10.42
C GLU A 348 21.14 8.40 9.96
N PHE A 349 20.51 9.56 9.99
CA PHE A 349 19.10 9.75 9.63
C PHE A 349 18.91 10.21 8.18
N LEU A 350 19.98 10.57 7.47
CA LEU A 350 19.86 10.87 6.04
C LEU A 350 19.32 9.65 5.28
N PRO A 351 18.46 9.86 4.25
CA PRO A 351 17.90 8.78 3.44
C PRO A 351 18.95 7.80 2.91
N ALA A 352 18.67 6.50 2.96
CA ALA A 352 19.60 5.45 2.55
C ALA A 352 19.95 5.50 1.05
N ASP A 353 19.09 6.09 0.23
CA ASP A 353 19.28 6.28 -1.21
C ASP A 353 20.11 7.54 -1.56
N LEU A 354 20.79 8.11 -0.58
CA LEU A 354 21.84 9.11 -0.80
C LEU A 354 23.22 8.47 -0.63
N THR A 355 24.14 8.78 -1.54
CA THR A 355 25.52 8.31 -1.50
C THR A 355 26.50 9.48 -1.48
N PHE A 356 27.49 9.40 -0.62
CA PHE A 356 28.50 10.43 -0.44
C PHE A 356 29.90 9.82 -0.63
N LYS A 357 30.67 10.37 -1.56
CA LYS A 357 32.05 9.92 -1.81
C LYS A 357 32.99 10.29 -0.66
N ASP A 358 32.68 11.36 0.06
CA ASP A 358 33.45 11.89 1.17
C ASP A 358 32.59 11.96 2.44
N PRO A 359 33.02 11.34 3.55
CA PRO A 359 32.32 11.44 4.83
C PRO A 359 32.13 12.90 5.30
N ILE A 360 33.06 13.81 5.00
CA ILE A 360 32.95 15.23 5.37
C ILE A 360 31.75 15.87 4.65
N ILE A 361 31.53 15.54 3.37
CA ILE A 361 30.37 16.03 2.62
C ILE A 361 29.07 15.48 3.21
N LYS A 362 29.06 14.21 3.64
CA LYS A 362 27.90 13.62 4.31
C LYS A 362 27.53 14.39 5.57
N GLU A 363 28.51 14.67 6.43
CA GLU A 363 28.29 15.44 7.68
C GLU A 363 27.83 16.88 7.38
N LEU A 364 28.40 17.54 6.37
CA LEU A 364 27.99 18.87 5.95
C LEU A 364 26.53 18.90 5.48
N VAL A 365 26.11 17.92 4.66
CA VAL A 365 24.73 17.81 4.20
C VAL A 365 23.81 17.52 5.38
N ALA A 366 24.21 16.65 6.30
CA ALA A 366 23.46 16.35 7.52
C ALA A 366 23.24 17.59 8.39
N GLU A 367 24.28 18.43 8.54
CA GLU A 367 24.18 19.69 9.29
C GLU A 367 23.25 20.68 8.59
N ILE A 368 23.33 20.83 7.26
CA ILE A 368 22.43 21.67 6.47
C ILE A 368 20.97 21.24 6.68
N VAL A 369 20.68 19.94 6.55
CA VAL A 369 19.32 19.40 6.74
C VAL A 369 18.84 19.61 8.18
N LYS A 370 19.67 19.27 9.17
CA LYS A 370 19.34 19.49 10.59
C LYS A 370 19.01 20.94 10.86
N LYS A 371 19.85 21.87 10.37
CA LYS A 371 19.64 23.31 10.55
C LYS A 371 18.40 23.82 9.84
N PHE A 372 18.07 23.27 8.68
CA PHE A 372 16.86 23.64 7.94
C PHE A 372 15.59 23.33 8.73
N TYR A 373 15.48 22.12 9.34
CA TYR A 373 14.29 21.71 10.09
C TYR A 373 14.27 22.25 11.52
N PHE A 374 15.41 22.22 12.23
CA PHE A 374 15.49 22.49 13.67
C PHE A 374 16.18 23.79 14.03
N GLY A 375 16.72 24.52 13.04
CA GLY A 375 17.53 25.71 13.30
C GLY A 375 18.79 25.38 14.09
N ASN A 376 19.09 26.21 15.08
CA ASN A 376 20.19 25.97 16.02
C ASN A 376 19.72 25.32 17.34
N GLN A 377 18.51 24.78 17.36
CA GLN A 377 17.92 24.20 18.58
C GLN A 377 18.36 22.74 18.75
N VAL A 378 18.43 22.31 19.99
CA VAL A 378 18.51 20.88 20.34
C VAL A 378 17.17 20.24 20.01
N ILE A 379 17.21 19.07 19.35
CA ILE A 379 16.00 18.30 19.02
C ILE A 379 15.42 17.78 20.34
N GLY A 380 14.19 18.18 20.64
CA GLY A 380 13.51 17.90 21.89
C GLY A 380 11.98 18.07 21.75
N ASN A 381 11.29 18.03 22.89
CA ASN A 381 9.83 18.07 22.91
C ASN A 381 9.24 19.33 22.26
N ASP A 382 9.96 20.47 22.36
CA ASP A 382 9.49 21.76 21.85
C ASP A 382 9.51 21.86 20.32
N ASN A 383 10.21 20.94 19.64
CA ASN A 383 10.30 20.90 18.18
C ASN A 383 9.92 19.52 17.59
N VAL A 384 8.99 18.82 18.25
CA VAL A 384 8.47 17.53 17.78
C VAL A 384 7.78 17.65 16.40
N LEU A 385 7.17 18.80 16.10
CA LEU A 385 6.54 19.02 14.79
C LEU A 385 7.56 19.02 13.65
N GLN A 386 8.74 19.58 13.87
CA GLN A 386 9.83 19.57 12.92
C GLN A 386 10.39 18.15 12.70
N TYR A 387 10.40 17.32 13.75
CA TYR A 387 10.70 15.89 13.62
C TYR A 387 9.67 15.18 12.74
N VAL A 388 8.37 15.44 12.96
CA VAL A 388 7.30 14.88 12.13
C VAL A 388 7.43 15.39 10.69
N ASP A 389 7.69 16.67 10.46
CA ASP A 389 7.89 17.25 9.13
C ASP A 389 9.07 16.61 8.40
N TYR A 390 10.20 16.38 9.10
CA TYR A 390 11.36 15.70 8.53
C TYR A 390 10.99 14.31 7.97
N PHE A 391 10.32 13.49 8.77
CA PHE A 391 9.92 12.14 8.32
C PHE A 391 8.75 12.14 7.34
N THR A 392 7.85 13.14 7.40
CA THR A 392 6.83 13.37 6.36
C THR A 392 7.51 13.55 5.00
N ASP A 393 8.52 14.40 4.95
CA ASP A 393 9.21 14.73 3.70
C ASP A 393 10.05 13.54 3.20
N VAL A 394 10.91 13.00 4.04
CA VAL A 394 11.89 11.97 3.64
C VAL A 394 11.20 10.69 3.16
N ILE A 395 10.14 10.27 3.84
CA ILE A 395 9.54 8.95 3.58
C ILE A 395 8.39 9.04 2.57
N PHE A 396 7.58 10.10 2.59
CA PHE A 396 6.28 10.13 1.94
C PHE A 396 6.12 11.27 0.93
N ALA A 397 6.13 12.51 1.39
CA ALA A 397 5.74 13.65 0.56
C ALA A 397 6.76 13.94 -0.54
N TYR A 398 8.05 14.07 -0.22
CA TYR A 398 9.05 14.41 -1.23
C TYR A 398 9.23 13.31 -2.30
N PRO A 399 9.31 12.01 -1.98
CA PRO A 399 9.32 10.97 -3.00
C PRO A 399 8.15 11.06 -3.97
N MET A 400 6.94 11.37 -3.48
CA MET A 400 5.76 11.54 -4.32
C MET A 400 5.86 12.77 -5.22
N LEU A 401 6.29 13.91 -4.67
CA LEU A 401 6.54 15.14 -5.43
C LEU A 401 7.62 14.95 -6.50
N ARG A 402 8.66 14.17 -6.19
CA ARG A 402 9.73 13.82 -7.13
C ARG A 402 9.22 12.91 -8.25
N SER A 403 8.46 11.86 -7.91
CA SER A 403 7.85 10.96 -8.89
C SER A 403 6.92 11.72 -9.83
N LEU A 404 6.05 12.59 -9.30
CA LEU A 404 5.18 13.45 -10.10
C LEU A 404 5.97 14.29 -11.11
N THR A 405 7.02 14.99 -10.66
CA THR A 405 7.87 15.81 -11.53
C THR A 405 8.50 14.97 -12.65
N LEU A 406 9.04 13.78 -12.32
CA LEU A 406 9.64 12.87 -13.30
C LEU A 406 8.60 12.38 -14.32
N GLN A 407 7.41 12.02 -13.89
CA GLN A 407 6.33 11.54 -14.75
C GLN A 407 5.81 12.63 -15.68
N VAL A 408 5.58 13.85 -15.16
CA VAL A 408 5.15 14.99 -16.00
C VAL A 408 6.21 15.33 -17.04
N ASN A 409 7.49 15.35 -16.66
CA ASN A 409 8.61 15.57 -17.59
C ASN A 409 8.73 14.45 -18.65
N ALA A 410 8.30 13.23 -18.33
CA ALA A 410 8.21 12.12 -19.26
C ALA A 410 6.93 12.13 -20.13
N GLY A 411 6.11 13.18 -20.03
CA GLY A 411 4.91 13.39 -20.85
C GLY A 411 3.60 12.86 -20.25
N ASN A 412 3.56 12.53 -18.95
CA ASN A 412 2.30 12.21 -18.27
C ASN A 412 1.62 13.50 -17.79
N HIS A 413 0.62 13.96 -18.54
CA HIS A 413 -0.11 15.21 -18.25
C HIS A 413 -1.45 14.98 -17.53
N LYS A 414 -1.73 13.77 -17.05
CA LYS A 414 -2.93 13.42 -16.28
C LYS A 414 -2.58 13.06 -14.84
N MET A 415 -1.81 13.94 -14.19
CA MET A 415 -1.37 13.77 -12.80
C MET A 415 -2.13 14.75 -11.91
N TYR A 416 -2.80 14.24 -10.90
CA TYR A 416 -3.50 15.04 -9.88
C TYR A 416 -2.77 14.90 -8.55
N LEU A 417 -2.65 15.99 -7.79
CA LEU A 417 -1.92 16.01 -6.52
C LEU A 417 -2.78 16.59 -5.41
N HIS A 418 -2.86 15.91 -4.27
CA HIS A 418 -3.49 16.46 -3.08
C HIS A 418 -2.67 16.30 -1.80
N GLU A 419 -2.92 17.22 -0.85
CA GLU A 419 -2.52 17.13 0.55
C GLU A 419 -3.77 16.95 1.41
N TYR A 420 -3.75 15.98 2.31
CA TYR A 420 -4.82 15.77 3.28
C TYR A 420 -4.38 16.26 4.65
N SER A 421 -5.05 17.31 5.15
CA SER A 421 -4.75 17.96 6.43
C SER A 421 -6.00 18.06 7.33
N PHE A 422 -7.09 17.39 6.96
CA PHE A 422 -8.30 17.38 7.78
C PHE A 422 -8.05 16.67 9.11
N VAL A 423 -8.47 17.32 10.19
CA VAL A 423 -8.48 16.79 11.56
C VAL A 423 -9.79 17.17 12.25
N ASP A 424 -10.25 16.29 13.12
CA ASP A 424 -11.39 16.52 14.02
C ASP A 424 -11.04 16.15 15.47
N ASN A 425 -12.05 16.11 16.34
CA ASN A 425 -11.83 15.82 17.75
C ASN A 425 -11.35 14.38 18.02
N ASP A 426 -11.56 13.47 17.08
CA ASP A 426 -11.16 12.05 17.18
C ASP A 426 -9.79 11.78 16.54
N SER A 427 -9.26 12.74 15.78
CA SER A 427 -7.93 12.64 15.18
C SER A 427 -6.83 12.57 16.25
N ALA A 428 -5.74 11.86 15.96
CA ALA A 428 -4.65 11.62 16.90
C ALA A 428 -4.02 12.93 17.42
N LEU A 429 -3.88 13.04 18.75
CA LEU A 429 -3.13 14.10 19.39
C LEU A 429 -1.62 13.86 19.20
N ILE A 430 -0.89 14.86 18.72
CA ILE A 430 0.55 14.77 18.56
C ILE A 430 1.21 14.93 19.95
N PRO A 431 1.99 13.93 20.40
CA PRO A 431 2.70 14.03 21.68
C PRO A 431 3.51 15.34 21.76
N TYR A 432 3.54 15.96 22.93
CA TYR A 432 4.27 17.20 23.25
C TYR A 432 3.81 18.48 22.53
N ALA A 433 3.07 18.39 21.42
CA ALA A 433 2.65 19.56 20.65
C ALA A 433 1.25 20.10 21.03
N ASN A 434 0.44 19.27 21.72
CA ASN A 434 -0.95 19.59 22.10
C ASN A 434 -1.83 20.05 20.92
N ILE A 435 -1.54 19.56 19.72
CA ILE A 435 -2.34 19.74 18.50
C ILE A 435 -2.63 18.38 17.88
N ARG A 436 -3.63 18.33 17.01
CA ARG A 436 -3.96 17.12 16.24
C ARG A 436 -3.30 17.18 14.86
N GLY A 437 -3.06 16.02 14.26
CA GLY A 437 -2.46 15.91 12.93
C GLY A 437 -3.15 14.85 12.07
N ALA A 438 -3.22 15.08 10.77
CA ALA A 438 -3.64 14.10 9.80
C ALA A 438 -2.55 13.03 9.68
N ALA A 439 -2.79 11.88 10.31
CA ALA A 439 -1.82 10.80 10.42
C ALA A 439 -1.66 10.03 9.09
N HIS A 440 -0.65 9.18 9.02
CA HIS A 440 -0.33 8.35 7.87
C HIS A 440 -1.54 7.60 7.31
N CYS A 441 -1.78 7.71 6.01
CA CYS A 441 -2.92 7.12 5.28
C CYS A 441 -4.31 7.64 5.65
N ALA A 442 -4.47 8.73 6.42
CA ALA A 442 -5.78 9.22 6.83
C ALA A 442 -6.74 9.46 5.65
N GLN A 443 -6.25 9.92 4.50
CA GLN A 443 -7.05 10.09 3.28
C GLN A 443 -7.58 8.76 2.72
N GLY A 444 -6.77 7.70 2.76
CA GLY A 444 -7.19 6.37 2.34
C GLY A 444 -8.26 5.79 3.26
N PHE A 445 -8.08 5.95 4.57
CA PHE A 445 -9.08 5.56 5.56
C PHE A 445 -10.38 6.38 5.47
N ALA A 446 -10.32 7.60 4.96
CA ALA A 446 -11.54 8.36 4.68
C ALA A 446 -12.37 7.75 3.54
N ALA A 447 -11.76 7.13 2.55
CA ALA A 447 -12.48 6.49 1.43
C ALA A 447 -13.11 5.15 1.80
N VAL A 448 -12.41 4.30 2.57
CA VAL A 448 -12.84 2.94 2.92
C VAL A 448 -13.57 2.88 4.27
N ASP A 449 -14.10 1.71 4.60
CA ASP A 449 -14.81 1.51 5.85
C ASP A 449 -13.85 1.35 7.02
N GLN A 450 -14.20 1.97 8.13
CA GLN A 450 -13.59 1.76 9.42
C GLN A 450 -14.68 1.58 10.47
N ASN A 451 -14.44 0.70 11.43
CA ASN A 451 -15.34 0.42 12.54
C ASN A 451 -15.31 1.55 13.59
N TYR A 452 -15.67 2.77 13.18
CA TYR A 452 -15.88 3.87 14.13
C TYR A 452 -17.36 4.03 14.41
N SER A 453 -17.77 3.72 15.62
CA SER A 453 -19.18 3.78 16.04
C SER A 453 -19.75 5.21 16.14
N ASN A 454 -18.90 6.25 16.23
CA ASN A 454 -19.35 7.64 16.48
C ASN A 454 -18.50 8.64 15.70
N LEU A 455 -18.57 8.61 14.35
CA LEU A 455 -17.90 9.61 13.52
C LEU A 455 -18.53 10.99 13.67
N SER A 456 -17.70 12.05 13.78
CA SER A 456 -18.15 13.44 13.72
C SER A 456 -18.87 13.73 12.39
N TYR A 457 -19.78 14.71 12.42
CA TYR A 457 -20.46 15.16 11.19
C TYR A 457 -19.46 15.66 10.14
N GLN A 458 -18.44 16.39 10.59
CA GLN A 458 -17.38 16.91 9.73
C GLN A 458 -16.60 15.78 9.05
N TYR A 459 -16.25 14.72 9.79
CA TYR A 459 -15.54 13.57 9.20
C TYR A 459 -16.42 12.77 8.23
N LYS A 460 -17.71 12.59 8.54
CA LYS A 460 -18.67 11.98 7.61
C LYS A 460 -18.76 12.75 6.30
N ASN A 461 -18.78 14.08 6.36
CA ASN A 461 -18.76 14.92 5.18
C ASN A 461 -17.45 14.77 4.39
N MET A 462 -16.29 14.79 5.06
CA MET A 462 -15.00 14.57 4.42
C MET A 462 -14.92 13.17 3.76
N LYS A 463 -15.43 12.13 4.42
CA LYS A 463 -15.52 10.78 3.82
C LYS A 463 -16.37 10.79 2.54
N SER A 464 -17.48 11.51 2.53
CA SER A 464 -18.33 11.65 1.34
C SER A 464 -17.58 12.31 0.19
N ILE A 465 -16.82 13.38 0.47
CA ILE A 465 -16.02 14.11 -0.53
C ILE A 465 -14.93 13.19 -1.11
N ILE A 466 -14.15 12.53 -0.28
CA ILE A 466 -13.05 11.64 -0.74
C ILE A 466 -13.60 10.45 -1.54
N ARG A 467 -14.74 9.87 -1.14
CA ARG A 467 -15.39 8.79 -1.90
C ARG A 467 -15.89 9.26 -3.26
N GLU A 468 -16.49 10.44 -3.32
CA GLU A 468 -16.94 11.03 -4.59
C GLU A 468 -15.76 11.29 -5.53
N GLU A 469 -14.67 11.82 -5.01
CA GLU A 469 -13.41 12.02 -5.75
C GLU A 469 -12.90 10.70 -6.35
N TRP A 470 -12.83 9.64 -5.54
CA TRP A 470 -12.36 8.32 -6.01
C TRP A 470 -13.29 7.72 -7.06
N ILE A 471 -14.61 7.80 -6.85
CA ILE A 471 -15.61 7.32 -7.81
C ILE A 471 -15.49 8.08 -9.12
N ASN A 472 -15.41 9.41 -9.09
CA ASN A 472 -15.26 10.23 -10.27
C ASN A 472 -13.98 9.90 -11.03
N PHE A 473 -12.86 9.76 -10.31
CA PHE A 473 -11.58 9.39 -10.92
C PHE A 473 -11.62 7.96 -11.50
N ALA A 474 -12.24 7.01 -10.82
CA ALA A 474 -12.40 5.64 -11.32
C ALA A 474 -13.22 5.58 -12.60
N ILE A 475 -14.27 6.40 -12.72
CA ILE A 475 -15.14 6.45 -13.90
C ILE A 475 -14.47 7.21 -15.05
N THR A 476 -13.86 8.36 -14.79
CA THR A 476 -13.48 9.32 -15.83
C THR A 476 -11.97 9.53 -15.99
N GLY A 477 -11.16 9.16 -15.00
CA GLY A 477 -9.74 9.54 -14.89
C GLY A 477 -9.53 11.01 -14.50
N ASN A 478 -10.60 11.70 -14.06
CA ASN A 478 -10.60 13.08 -13.57
C ASN A 478 -11.36 13.13 -12.23
N PRO A 479 -10.77 13.61 -11.11
CA PRO A 479 -11.45 13.66 -9.82
C PRO A 479 -12.60 14.68 -9.80
N THR A 480 -12.58 15.70 -10.67
CA THR A 480 -13.63 16.73 -10.80
C THR A 480 -14.10 16.86 -12.25
N PRO A 481 -14.83 15.85 -12.78
CA PRO A 481 -15.40 15.95 -14.12
C PRO A 481 -16.40 17.11 -14.20
N GLU A 482 -16.78 17.48 -15.43
CA GLU A 482 -17.78 18.52 -15.67
C GLU A 482 -19.07 18.23 -14.90
N GLY A 483 -19.60 19.25 -14.24
CA GLY A 483 -20.79 19.15 -13.36
C GLY A 483 -20.50 18.77 -11.90
N CYS A 484 -19.27 18.43 -11.55
CA CYS A 484 -18.88 18.26 -10.15
C CYS A 484 -18.82 19.62 -9.44
N THR A 485 -19.58 19.77 -8.35
CA THR A 485 -19.66 21.01 -7.55
C THR A 485 -19.30 20.80 -6.08
N ALA A 486 -18.98 19.58 -5.67
CA ALA A 486 -18.67 19.23 -4.29
C ALA A 486 -17.35 19.86 -3.81
N ILE A 487 -16.39 20.02 -4.71
CA ILE A 487 -15.08 20.62 -4.48
C ILE A 487 -14.70 21.55 -5.64
N PRO A 488 -13.69 22.43 -5.48
CA PRO A 488 -13.18 23.25 -6.57
C PRO A 488 -12.75 22.41 -7.77
N GLN A 489 -12.87 22.96 -8.99
CA GLN A 489 -12.35 22.31 -10.19
C GLN A 489 -10.86 22.05 -10.04
N TRP A 490 -10.44 20.82 -10.31
CA TRP A 490 -9.09 20.33 -10.05
C TRP A 490 -8.35 19.99 -11.36
N PRO A 491 -7.57 20.94 -11.92
CA PRO A 491 -6.77 20.67 -13.10
C PRO A 491 -5.56 19.78 -12.76
N PRO A 492 -5.03 19.04 -13.75
CA PRO A 492 -3.81 18.27 -13.57
C PRO A 492 -2.62 19.14 -13.13
N ALA A 493 -1.78 18.59 -12.26
CA ALA A 493 -0.56 19.21 -11.79
C ALA A 493 0.52 19.23 -12.89
N ASN A 494 1.31 20.30 -12.93
CA ASN A 494 2.45 20.45 -13.83
C ASN A 494 3.77 19.97 -13.17
N ALA A 495 4.89 20.09 -13.88
CA ALA A 495 6.22 19.71 -13.39
C ALA A 495 6.69 20.51 -12.15
N TYR A 496 6.07 21.66 -11.89
CA TYR A 496 6.31 22.46 -10.68
C TYR A 496 5.41 22.08 -9.52
N ARG A 497 4.69 20.93 -9.62
CA ARG A 497 3.80 20.39 -8.59
C ARG A 497 2.61 21.31 -8.30
N SER A 498 2.13 21.98 -9.32
CA SER A 498 1.07 23.00 -9.27
C SER A 498 -0.03 22.65 -10.28
N PRO A 499 -1.32 22.75 -9.88
CA PRO A 499 -1.81 23.04 -8.53
C PRO A 499 -1.87 21.78 -7.63
N CYS A 500 -2.12 21.98 -6.34
CA CYS A 500 -2.37 20.94 -5.35
C CYS A 500 -3.72 21.18 -4.68
N MET A 501 -4.60 20.17 -4.62
CA MET A 501 -5.83 20.19 -3.86
C MET A 501 -5.51 19.94 -2.37
N VAL A 502 -6.03 20.76 -1.47
CA VAL A 502 -5.85 20.58 -0.02
C VAL A 502 -7.19 20.24 0.61
N PHE A 503 -7.26 19.03 1.20
CA PHE A 503 -8.40 18.56 1.98
C PHE A 503 -8.15 18.84 3.46
N GLY A 504 -8.49 20.08 3.89
CA GLY A 504 -8.40 20.53 5.27
C GLY A 504 -9.78 20.74 5.88
N GLN A 505 -9.90 21.69 6.83
CA GLN A 505 -11.21 22.14 7.34
C GLN A 505 -12.07 22.73 6.21
N THR A 506 -11.42 23.32 5.23
CA THR A 506 -12.00 23.71 3.93
C THR A 506 -11.25 22.96 2.82
N VAL A 507 -11.95 22.66 1.71
CA VAL A 507 -11.32 22.09 0.52
C VAL A 507 -10.95 23.23 -0.42
N GLU A 508 -9.66 23.36 -0.72
CA GLU A 508 -9.14 24.48 -1.52
C GLU A 508 -8.03 24.05 -2.49
N LEU A 509 -7.93 24.75 -3.61
CA LEU A 509 -6.86 24.56 -4.58
C LEU A 509 -5.72 25.54 -4.27
N LYS A 510 -4.53 25.01 -3.93
CA LYS A 510 -3.32 25.82 -3.68
C LYS A 510 -2.37 25.77 -4.87
N PRO A 511 -1.63 26.87 -5.13
CA PRO A 511 -0.61 26.87 -6.18
C PRO A 511 0.46 25.82 -5.97
N THR A 512 0.90 25.63 -4.73
CA THR A 512 1.90 24.63 -4.34
C THR A 512 1.82 24.34 -2.84
N VAL A 513 2.36 23.21 -2.42
CA VAL A 513 2.53 22.83 -1.01
C VAL A 513 4.02 22.63 -0.73
N MET A 514 4.46 22.91 0.48
CA MET A 514 5.82 22.73 1.00
C MET A 514 6.98 23.15 0.06
N PRO A 515 6.95 24.31 -0.61
CA PRO A 515 7.90 24.64 -1.69
C PRO A 515 9.35 24.68 -1.23
N LEU A 516 9.64 25.21 -0.04
CA LEU A 516 11.01 25.30 0.48
C LEU A 516 11.57 23.92 0.84
N ARG A 517 10.76 23.07 1.47
CA ARG A 517 11.13 21.70 1.83
C ARG A 517 11.40 20.87 0.58
N ALA A 518 10.53 20.97 -0.42
CA ALA A 518 10.71 20.30 -1.70
C ALA A 518 11.99 20.75 -2.44
N THR A 519 12.29 22.06 -2.45
CA THR A 519 13.50 22.62 -3.09
C THR A 519 14.77 22.12 -2.41
N LEU A 520 14.81 22.05 -1.07
CA LEU A 520 15.95 21.49 -0.35
C LEU A 520 16.26 20.07 -0.83
N TRP A 521 15.23 19.22 -0.85
CA TRP A 521 15.40 17.83 -1.26
C TRP A 521 15.70 17.68 -2.74
N ASP A 522 15.15 18.52 -3.63
CA ASP A 522 15.50 18.55 -5.06
C ASP A 522 17.01 18.75 -5.26
N LEU A 523 17.62 19.70 -4.52
CA LEU A 523 19.06 19.97 -4.59
C LEU A 523 19.89 18.79 -4.08
N ILE A 524 19.49 18.21 -2.92
CA ILE A 524 20.21 17.07 -2.33
C ILE A 524 20.14 15.85 -3.25
N TYR A 525 18.95 15.50 -3.75
CA TYR A 525 18.78 14.34 -4.62
C TYR A 525 19.40 14.54 -6.02
N ALA A 526 19.50 15.78 -6.51
CA ALA A 526 20.22 16.06 -7.76
C ALA A 526 21.71 15.75 -7.67
N LEU A 527 22.31 15.89 -6.48
CA LEU A 527 23.76 15.73 -6.26
C LEU A 527 24.14 14.34 -5.74
N PHE A 528 23.29 13.71 -4.95
CA PHE A 528 23.69 12.57 -4.11
C PHE A 528 22.82 11.31 -4.29
N TYR A 529 21.83 11.32 -5.18
CA TYR A 529 20.95 10.16 -5.35
C TYR A 529 21.70 8.92 -5.83
N ARG A 530 21.44 7.81 -5.16
CA ARG A 530 21.89 6.46 -5.51
C ARG A 530 20.72 5.64 -6.06
N ASN A 531 20.83 5.20 -7.31
CA ASN A 531 19.86 4.26 -7.87
C ASN A 531 19.99 2.87 -7.21
N PRO A 532 18.88 2.19 -6.90
CA PRO A 532 18.92 0.76 -6.65
C PRO A 532 19.38 0.03 -7.92
N ILE A 533 20.17 -1.01 -7.74
CA ILE A 533 20.73 -1.85 -8.81
C ILE A 533 20.44 -3.32 -8.54
N PRO A 534 20.42 -4.18 -9.56
CA PRO A 534 20.29 -5.61 -9.38
C PRO A 534 21.38 -6.17 -8.44
N PRO A 535 21.07 -7.20 -7.61
CA PRO A 535 22.08 -7.88 -6.81
C PRO A 535 23.20 -8.45 -7.69
N THR A 536 24.44 -8.22 -7.28
CA THR A 536 25.62 -8.82 -7.94
C THR A 536 25.99 -10.12 -7.26
N PRO A 537 26.49 -11.15 -8.01
CA PRO A 537 26.87 -12.45 -7.43
C PRO A 537 28.14 -12.42 -6.57
N GLY A 538 28.73 -11.27 -6.36
CA GLY A 538 29.95 -11.13 -5.55
C GLY A 538 29.66 -11.03 -4.05
N PHE A 539 30.31 -11.91 -3.26
CA PHE A 539 30.39 -11.79 -1.80
C PHE A 539 31.65 -11.05 -1.41
#